data_65f6fa271c07da9c18151515ecc0f1e9
#
_entry.id   65f6fa271c07da9c18151515ecc0f1e9
#
_cell.length_a   1.000
_cell.length_b   1.000
_cell.length_c   1.000
_cell.angle_alpha   90.00
_cell.angle_beta   90.00
_cell.angle_gamma   90.00
#
_symmetry.space_group_name_H-M   'P 1'
#
loop_
_entity.id
_entity.type
_entity.pdbx_description
1 polymer ?
#
loop_
_entity_poly.entity_id
_entity_poly.type
_entity_poly.pdbx_seq_one_letter_code
_entity_poly.pdbx_strand_id
1 'polypeptide(L)'
;MRIIYRSIFLIFFLTLSCAKDDSLGNDLNNSNYTFKQQAGYSANDILSNEKFSDIYVEVMYVDGFKPSAETLTNLKNFIGSRTNKTNIVIEERLINITLKSIYSMEDVRSIEDVNRSIFSIENQLAISALFLNGKSSSDTDTETILGTSYRNTSFVIFEETIKNTANNILGSSKITLESTVILHEFCHLLGLVNLGTNMVVNHEDTTHNAHCTNENCLMYYLIENGKNAHHWAKNEQIPQLDTNCINDLRANGGK
;
A
#
# COMPACT_ATOMS: atom_id res chain seq x y z
N MET A 1 83.48 10.45 3.54
CA MET A 1 82.40 11.34 3.13
C MET A 1 81.23 10.48 2.65
N ARG A 2 80.26 10.21 3.56
CA ARG A 2 79.11 9.32 3.29
C ARG A 2 77.90 10.21 2.95
N ILE A 3 77.38 10.06 1.73
CA ILE A 3 76.20 10.77 1.25
C ILE A 3 74.99 9.89 1.60
N ILE A 4 74.08 10.42 2.45
CA ILE A 4 72.82 9.79 2.83
C ILE A 4 71.76 10.29 1.88
N TYR A 5 71.24 9.40 1.02
CA TYR A 5 70.03 9.64 0.22
C TYR A 5 68.79 9.46 1.10
N ARG A 6 68.04 10.53 1.34
CA ARG A 6 66.68 10.50 1.89
C ARG A 6 65.68 10.28 0.75
N SER A 7 65.13 9.06 0.69
CA SER A 7 63.98 8.79 -0.19
C SER A 7 62.73 9.38 0.46
N ILE A 8 62.10 10.32 -0.21
CA ILE A 8 60.78 10.86 0.10
C ILE A 8 59.74 9.90 -0.52
N PHE A 9 59.00 9.17 0.35
CA PHE A 9 57.88 8.33 -0.06
C PHE A 9 56.64 9.20 -0.16
N LEU A 10 56.21 9.54 -1.39
CA LEU A 10 54.98 10.28 -1.65
C LEU A 10 53.81 9.30 -1.56
N ILE A 11 53.05 9.30 -0.45
CA ILE A 11 51.84 8.54 -0.30
C ILE A 11 50.71 9.23 -1.04
N PHE A 12 50.29 8.64 -2.18
CA PHE A 12 49.15 9.10 -2.96
C PHE A 12 47.88 8.53 -2.31
N PHE A 13 47.13 9.37 -1.58
CA PHE A 13 45.82 9.03 -1.09
C PHE A 13 44.84 9.02 -2.27
N LEU A 14 44.46 7.82 -2.76
CA LEU A 14 43.32 7.62 -3.64
C LEU A 14 42.05 7.71 -2.78
N THR A 15 41.39 8.87 -2.82
CA THR A 15 40.02 9.00 -2.33
C THR A 15 39.09 8.28 -3.30
N LEU A 16 38.63 7.08 -2.95
CA LEU A 16 37.47 6.47 -3.59
C LEU A 16 36.25 7.32 -3.23
N SER A 17 35.86 8.22 -4.11
CA SER A 17 34.54 8.84 -4.11
C SER A 17 33.54 7.77 -4.54
N CYS A 18 32.78 7.21 -3.59
CA CYS A 18 31.56 6.49 -3.89
C CYS A 18 30.58 7.52 -4.47
N ALA A 19 30.45 7.57 -5.78
CA ALA A 19 29.31 8.20 -6.42
C ALA A 19 28.09 7.38 -6.04
N LYS A 20 27.20 7.93 -5.20
CA LYS A 20 25.82 7.48 -5.11
C LYS A 20 25.21 7.73 -6.48
N ASP A 21 24.82 6.66 -7.12
CA ASP A 21 24.02 6.69 -8.34
C ASP A 21 22.60 7.10 -7.92
N ASP A 22 22.40 8.40 -7.75
CA ASP A 22 21.07 9.01 -7.72
C ASP A 22 20.53 8.95 -9.14
N SER A 23 19.88 7.84 -9.49
CA SER A 23 19.01 7.80 -10.65
C SER A 23 17.85 8.76 -10.38
N LEU A 24 18.06 10.02 -10.71
CA LEU A 24 17.03 11.05 -10.79
C LEU A 24 16.04 10.64 -11.89
N GLY A 25 15.01 9.88 -11.50
CA GLY A 25 13.76 9.88 -12.24
C GLY A 25 13.30 11.34 -12.29
N ASN A 26 12.93 11.82 -13.46
CA ASN A 26 12.43 13.18 -13.68
C ASN A 26 11.23 13.44 -12.75
N ASP A 27 11.49 13.94 -11.54
CA ASP A 27 10.47 14.49 -10.65
C ASP A 27 10.05 15.84 -11.23
N LEU A 28 9.05 15.81 -12.10
CA LEU A 28 8.38 17.01 -12.64
C LEU A 28 7.61 17.77 -11.55
N ASN A 29 7.53 17.24 -10.34
CA ASN A 29 6.92 17.87 -9.18
C ASN A 29 7.97 18.08 -8.09
N ASN A 30 8.12 19.30 -7.64
CA ASN A 30 9.06 19.77 -6.60
C ASN A 30 8.67 19.25 -5.19
N SER A 31 8.28 17.98 -5.08
CA SER A 31 7.91 17.33 -3.84
C SER A 31 9.09 16.52 -3.30
N ASN A 32 9.65 16.94 -2.16
CA ASN A 32 10.64 16.17 -1.41
C ASN A 32 10.02 14.96 -0.67
N TYR A 33 8.74 14.66 -0.89
CA TYR A 33 8.05 13.56 -0.22
C TYR A 33 8.26 12.26 -0.99
N THR A 34 8.96 11.32 -0.37
CA THR A 34 9.19 10.02 -0.99
C THR A 34 7.99 9.09 -0.83
N PHE A 35 7.55 8.48 -1.93
CA PHE A 35 6.50 7.46 -1.95
C PHE A 35 7.06 6.03 -2.11
N LYS A 36 8.40 5.87 -2.07
CA LYS A 36 9.10 4.59 -2.29
C LYS A 36 9.58 3.91 -1.00
N GLN A 37 9.07 4.33 0.15
CA GLN A 37 9.33 3.67 1.43
C GLN A 37 8.45 2.41 1.58
N GLN A 38 8.67 1.62 2.62
CA GLN A 38 7.83 0.46 2.92
C GLN A 38 6.42 0.87 3.39
N ALA A 39 5.45 -0.01 3.24
CA ALA A 39 4.10 0.19 3.76
C ALA A 39 4.14 0.55 5.26
N GLY A 40 3.22 1.41 5.70
CA GLY A 40 3.14 1.91 7.07
C GLY A 40 4.09 3.05 7.43
N TYR A 41 5.18 3.30 6.65
CA TYR A 41 6.12 4.39 6.94
C TYR A 41 5.45 5.77 7.04
N SER A 42 4.41 6.00 6.27
CA SER A 42 3.67 7.27 6.23
C SER A 42 2.39 7.27 7.06
N ALA A 43 2.23 6.34 7.98
CA ALA A 43 0.99 6.14 8.73
C ALA A 43 0.49 7.42 9.42
N ASN A 44 1.32 8.11 10.19
CA ASN A 44 0.95 9.36 10.84
C ASN A 44 0.62 10.46 9.81
N ASP A 45 1.40 10.59 8.73
CA ASP A 45 1.12 11.54 7.65
C ASP A 45 -0.25 11.29 6.98
N ILE A 46 -0.70 10.02 6.89
CA ILE A 46 -2.02 9.65 6.36
C ILE A 46 -3.11 9.94 7.41
N LEU A 47 -2.88 9.63 8.68
CA LEU A 47 -3.86 9.71 9.75
C LEU A 47 -4.12 11.14 10.22
N SER A 48 -3.07 11.89 10.52
CA SER A 48 -3.14 13.25 11.07
C SER A 48 -3.31 14.31 9.98
N ASN A 49 -3.67 15.52 10.36
CA ASN A 49 -3.71 16.71 9.49
C ASN A 49 -2.54 17.68 9.75
N GLU A 50 -1.51 17.25 10.49
CA GLU A 50 -0.40 18.12 10.88
C GLU A 50 0.43 18.57 9.67
N LYS A 51 0.77 17.62 8.78
CA LYS A 51 1.58 17.88 7.60
C LYS A 51 0.74 18.03 6.33
N PHE A 52 -0.25 17.16 6.16
CA PHE A 52 -1.13 17.13 5.01
C PHE A 52 -2.59 17.20 5.46
N SER A 53 -3.32 18.22 5.04
CA SER A 53 -4.76 18.34 5.32
C SER A 53 -5.63 17.56 4.36
N ASP A 54 -5.13 17.26 3.16
CA ASP A 54 -5.88 16.64 2.08
C ASP A 54 -5.29 15.28 1.67
N ILE A 55 -6.15 14.36 1.25
CA ILE A 55 -5.77 13.10 0.61
C ILE A 55 -6.32 13.07 -0.81
N TYR A 56 -5.44 12.71 -1.75
CA TYR A 56 -5.80 12.39 -3.14
C TYR A 56 -5.45 10.93 -3.42
N VAL A 57 -6.45 10.13 -3.76
CA VAL A 57 -6.28 8.73 -4.14
C VAL A 57 -6.36 8.63 -5.65
N GLU A 58 -5.23 8.36 -6.30
CA GLU A 58 -5.17 8.06 -7.72
C GLU A 58 -5.48 6.58 -7.93
N VAL A 59 -6.67 6.30 -8.48
CA VAL A 59 -7.13 4.95 -8.80
C VAL A 59 -6.77 4.66 -10.26
N MET A 60 -5.67 3.97 -10.47
CA MET A 60 -5.21 3.52 -11.79
C MET A 60 -5.75 2.13 -12.08
N TYR A 61 -6.37 1.92 -13.24
CA TYR A 61 -6.91 0.62 -13.61
C TYR A 61 -6.65 0.30 -15.08
N VAL A 62 -6.50 -0.98 -15.40
CA VAL A 62 -6.44 -1.46 -16.78
C VAL A 62 -7.85 -1.71 -17.32
N ASP A 63 -8.01 -1.69 -18.65
CA ASP A 63 -9.30 -1.86 -19.30
C ASP A 63 -10.01 -3.16 -18.87
N GLY A 64 -11.29 -3.05 -18.57
CA GLY A 64 -12.11 -4.14 -18.06
C GLY A 64 -11.96 -4.43 -16.56
N PHE A 65 -11.04 -3.76 -15.83
CA PHE A 65 -10.74 -4.01 -14.42
C PHE A 65 -10.88 -2.77 -13.53
N LYS A 66 -11.79 -1.89 -13.91
CA LYS A 66 -12.18 -0.74 -13.11
C LYS A 66 -12.91 -1.21 -11.84
N PRO A 67 -12.56 -0.68 -10.64
CA PRO A 67 -13.30 -0.94 -9.42
C PRO A 67 -14.73 -0.39 -9.49
N SER A 68 -15.63 -0.92 -8.66
CA SER A 68 -17.01 -0.42 -8.61
C SER A 68 -17.07 0.96 -7.95
N ALA A 69 -18.03 1.79 -8.39
CA ALA A 69 -18.22 3.13 -7.81
C ALA A 69 -18.61 3.05 -6.32
N GLU A 70 -19.33 2.01 -5.93
CA GLU A 70 -19.71 1.78 -4.53
C GLU A 70 -18.47 1.44 -3.68
N THR A 71 -17.55 0.62 -4.18
CA THR A 71 -16.28 0.33 -3.51
C THR A 71 -15.45 1.59 -3.29
N LEU A 72 -15.37 2.49 -4.27
CA LEU A 72 -14.66 3.76 -4.12
C LEU A 72 -15.35 4.70 -3.12
N THR A 73 -16.68 4.66 -3.07
CA THR A 73 -17.46 5.36 -2.04
C THR A 73 -17.15 4.81 -0.64
N ASN A 74 -17.09 3.48 -0.49
CA ASN A 74 -16.72 2.83 0.77
C ASN A 74 -15.31 3.21 1.20
N LEU A 75 -14.34 3.22 0.29
CA LEU A 75 -12.97 3.69 0.57
C LEU A 75 -12.96 5.16 1.03
N LYS A 76 -13.64 6.06 0.33
CA LYS A 76 -13.73 7.47 0.70
C LYS A 76 -14.33 7.67 2.10
N ASN A 77 -15.42 6.97 2.40
CA ASN A 77 -16.08 7.02 3.70
C ASN A 77 -15.17 6.45 4.82
N PHE A 78 -14.47 5.36 4.53
CA PHE A 78 -13.52 4.78 5.48
C PHE A 78 -12.38 5.76 5.79
N ILE A 79 -11.74 6.35 4.78
CA ILE A 79 -10.70 7.37 4.97
C ILE A 79 -11.24 8.50 5.85
N GLY A 80 -12.42 9.06 5.54
CA GLY A 80 -13.03 10.13 6.31
C GLY A 80 -13.34 9.79 7.76
N SER A 81 -13.66 8.50 8.03
CA SER A 81 -13.98 8.03 9.39
C SER A 81 -12.74 7.69 10.24
N ARG A 82 -11.57 7.51 9.62
CA ARG A 82 -10.35 7.05 10.30
C ARG A 82 -9.23 8.08 10.32
N THR A 83 -9.30 9.11 9.49
CA THR A 83 -8.25 10.13 9.36
C THR A 83 -8.77 11.51 9.72
N ASN A 84 -7.89 12.41 10.13
CA ASN A 84 -8.20 13.81 10.40
C ASN A 84 -8.08 14.72 9.16
N LYS A 85 -8.25 14.15 7.96
CA LYS A 85 -8.21 14.90 6.70
C LYS A 85 -9.47 15.74 6.50
N THR A 86 -9.29 16.92 5.90
CA THR A 86 -10.39 17.85 5.63
C THR A 86 -10.99 17.63 4.25
N ASN A 87 -10.17 17.20 3.29
CA ASN A 87 -10.61 16.92 1.94
C ASN A 87 -10.10 15.56 1.47
N ILE A 88 -10.98 14.76 0.83
CA ILE A 88 -10.66 13.44 0.30
C ILE A 88 -11.17 13.38 -1.12
N VAL A 89 -10.23 13.30 -2.07
CA VAL A 89 -10.51 13.20 -3.50
C VAL A 89 -10.12 11.81 -3.99
N ILE A 90 -10.97 11.18 -4.77
CA ILE A 90 -10.65 9.95 -5.50
C ILE A 90 -10.73 10.28 -6.99
N GLU A 91 -9.63 10.08 -7.68
CA GLU A 91 -9.51 10.30 -9.11
C GLU A 91 -9.25 8.98 -9.84
N GLU A 92 -10.09 8.64 -10.79
CA GLU A 92 -10.03 7.39 -11.52
C GLU A 92 -9.37 7.60 -12.88
N ARG A 93 -8.40 6.75 -13.22
CA ARG A 93 -7.67 6.87 -14.47
C ARG A 93 -7.38 5.50 -15.12
N LEU A 94 -7.82 5.35 -16.36
CA LEU A 94 -7.44 4.22 -17.21
C LEU A 94 -5.96 4.32 -17.57
N ILE A 95 -5.21 3.24 -17.40
CA ILE A 95 -3.82 3.13 -17.85
C ILE A 95 -3.69 2.06 -18.94
N ASN A 96 -2.78 2.32 -19.89
CA ASN A 96 -2.48 1.41 -20.97
C ASN A 96 -1.10 0.75 -20.72
N ILE A 97 -1.13 -0.53 -20.41
CA ILE A 97 0.07 -1.34 -20.17
C ILE A 97 0.02 -2.62 -21.00
N THR A 98 1.15 -3.29 -21.14
CA THR A 98 1.16 -4.68 -21.63
C THR A 98 0.60 -5.58 -20.54
N LEU A 99 -0.57 -6.19 -20.80
CA LEU A 99 -1.23 -7.07 -19.83
C LEU A 99 -0.44 -8.36 -19.63
N LYS A 100 -0.40 -8.82 -18.38
CA LYS A 100 0.18 -10.10 -17.97
C LYS A 100 -0.87 -10.95 -17.25
N SER A 101 -0.73 -12.26 -17.29
CA SER A 101 -1.55 -13.16 -16.46
C SER A 101 -1.02 -13.31 -15.03
N ILE A 102 0.28 -13.00 -14.82
CA ILE A 102 0.96 -13.08 -13.52
C ILE A 102 1.85 -11.85 -13.38
N TYR A 103 1.76 -11.17 -12.24
CA TYR A 103 2.56 -10.00 -11.90
C TYR A 103 3.45 -10.26 -10.69
N SER A 104 4.74 -9.97 -10.80
CA SER A 104 5.63 -9.84 -9.65
C SER A 104 5.47 -8.46 -9.00
N MET A 105 5.97 -8.29 -7.77
CA MET A 105 6.00 -6.98 -7.13
C MET A 105 6.92 -5.98 -7.84
N GLU A 106 7.92 -6.47 -8.59
CA GLU A 106 8.75 -5.64 -9.45
C GLU A 106 7.95 -5.10 -10.65
N ASP A 107 7.13 -5.94 -11.28
CA ASP A 107 6.20 -5.50 -12.33
C ASP A 107 5.25 -4.42 -11.81
N VAL A 108 4.64 -4.65 -10.65
CA VAL A 108 3.70 -3.70 -10.02
C VAL A 108 4.38 -2.35 -9.75
N ARG A 109 5.58 -2.36 -9.16
CA ARG A 109 6.36 -1.14 -8.91
C ARG A 109 6.73 -0.42 -10.20
N SER A 110 7.13 -1.15 -11.23
CA SER A 110 7.47 -0.59 -12.54
C SER A 110 6.26 0.05 -13.23
N ILE A 111 5.09 -0.58 -13.12
CA ILE A 111 3.83 -0.02 -13.65
C ILE A 111 3.50 1.29 -12.93
N GLU A 112 3.58 1.34 -11.61
CA GLU A 112 3.36 2.57 -10.85
C GLU A 112 4.37 3.65 -11.24
N ASP A 113 5.66 3.33 -11.29
CA ASP A 113 6.73 4.29 -11.59
C ASP A 113 6.55 4.97 -12.96
N VAL A 114 5.98 4.25 -13.93
CA VAL A 114 5.70 4.79 -15.27
C VAL A 114 4.37 5.53 -15.35
N ASN A 115 3.37 5.08 -14.59
CA ASN A 115 2.00 5.55 -14.79
C ASN A 115 1.49 6.51 -13.70
N ARG A 116 2.06 6.53 -12.50
CA ARG A 116 1.62 7.44 -11.43
C ARG A 116 1.75 8.89 -11.88
N SER A 117 0.69 9.69 -11.69
CA SER A 117 0.63 11.09 -12.11
C SER A 117 0.33 12.05 -10.96
N ILE A 118 -0.19 11.57 -9.84
CA ILE A 118 -0.50 12.38 -8.66
C ILE A 118 0.55 12.10 -7.57
N PHE A 119 1.20 13.17 -7.12
CA PHE A 119 2.25 13.13 -6.10
C PHE A 119 1.91 14.04 -4.93
N SER A 120 2.49 13.73 -3.77
CA SER A 120 2.31 14.56 -2.58
C SER A 120 3.03 15.89 -2.75
N ILE A 121 2.29 16.98 -2.58
CA ILE A 121 2.78 18.35 -2.74
C ILE A 121 2.01 19.27 -1.78
N GLU A 122 2.71 20.24 -1.19
CA GLU A 122 2.11 21.20 -0.24
C GLU A 122 1.33 20.51 0.89
N ASN A 123 0.03 20.75 0.97
CA ASN A 123 -0.88 20.16 1.96
C ASN A 123 -1.59 18.89 1.46
N GLN A 124 -1.28 18.43 0.25
CA GLN A 124 -1.86 17.25 -0.38
C GLN A 124 -0.96 16.02 -0.18
N LEU A 125 -1.50 14.97 0.40
CA LEU A 125 -0.89 13.62 0.39
C LEU A 125 -1.51 12.80 -0.74
N ALA A 126 -0.66 12.23 -1.60
CA ALA A 126 -1.10 11.39 -2.71
C ALA A 126 -0.94 9.89 -2.38
N ILE A 127 -1.99 9.12 -2.65
CA ILE A 127 -2.03 7.66 -2.52
C ILE A 127 -2.29 7.08 -3.91
N SER A 128 -1.59 5.99 -4.25
CA SER A 128 -1.77 5.25 -5.50
C SER A 128 -2.48 3.92 -5.21
N ALA A 129 -3.58 3.68 -5.91
CA ALA A 129 -4.33 2.43 -5.89
C ALA A 129 -4.33 1.85 -7.31
N LEU A 130 -3.65 0.72 -7.50
CA LEU A 130 -3.48 0.08 -8.81
C LEU A 130 -4.39 -1.16 -8.94
N PHE A 131 -5.21 -1.21 -9.99
CA PHE A 131 -6.12 -2.32 -10.28
C PHE A 131 -5.69 -3.04 -11.55
N LEU A 132 -5.29 -4.30 -11.41
CA LEU A 132 -4.74 -5.10 -12.51
C LEU A 132 -5.64 -6.29 -12.85
N ASN A 133 -5.52 -6.73 -14.10
CA ASN A 133 -5.89 -8.08 -14.50
C ASN A 133 -4.90 -9.10 -13.91
N GLY A 134 -5.14 -10.40 -14.13
CA GLY A 134 -4.21 -11.45 -13.74
C GLY A 134 -4.12 -11.66 -12.21
N LYS A 135 -3.03 -12.25 -11.77
CA LYS A 135 -2.81 -12.65 -10.38
C LYS A 135 -1.39 -12.34 -9.90
N SER A 136 -1.18 -12.45 -8.59
CA SER A 136 0.13 -12.32 -7.96
C SER A 136 1.05 -13.50 -8.32
N SER A 137 2.34 -13.24 -8.51
CA SER A 137 3.36 -14.28 -8.58
C SER A 137 3.63 -14.95 -7.23
N SER A 138 3.12 -14.39 -6.15
CA SER A 138 3.22 -14.94 -4.78
C SER A 138 2.07 -15.92 -4.46
N ASP A 139 1.13 -16.14 -5.38
CA ASP A 139 0.11 -17.17 -5.22
C ASP A 139 0.75 -18.55 -5.03
N THR A 140 0.16 -19.34 -4.12
CA THR A 140 0.57 -20.73 -3.85
C THR A 140 -0.60 -21.70 -4.05
N ASP A 141 -0.37 -22.99 -3.82
CA ASP A 141 -1.43 -23.98 -3.85
C ASP A 141 -2.49 -23.74 -2.75
N THR A 142 -2.12 -23.09 -1.66
CA THR A 142 -2.98 -22.83 -0.49
C THR A 142 -3.44 -21.39 -0.36
N GLU A 143 -2.80 -20.46 -1.06
CA GLU A 143 -3.07 -19.02 -0.93
C GLU A 143 -3.26 -18.37 -2.30
N THR A 144 -4.20 -17.44 -2.39
CA THR A 144 -4.46 -16.62 -3.56
C THR A 144 -4.53 -15.18 -3.09
N ILE A 145 -3.54 -14.37 -3.50
CA ILE A 145 -3.39 -12.98 -3.07
C ILE A 145 -4.38 -12.09 -3.84
N LEU A 146 -5.25 -11.39 -3.10
CA LEU A 146 -6.25 -10.48 -3.66
C LEU A 146 -5.74 -9.05 -3.80
N GLY A 147 -4.85 -8.63 -2.90
CA GLY A 147 -4.24 -7.31 -2.87
C GLY A 147 -2.88 -7.34 -2.17
N THR A 148 -2.15 -6.24 -2.26
CA THR A 148 -0.88 -6.06 -1.54
C THR A 148 -0.53 -4.59 -1.41
N SER A 149 -0.23 -4.13 -0.20
CA SER A 149 0.38 -2.84 0.07
C SER A 149 1.90 -2.95 -0.05
N TYR A 150 2.50 -2.28 -1.04
CA TYR A 150 3.89 -2.51 -1.44
C TYR A 150 4.82 -1.30 -1.30
N ARG A 151 4.24 -0.12 -1.04
CA ARG A 151 4.96 1.13 -0.70
C ARG A 151 4.18 1.92 0.34
N ASN A 152 4.80 2.93 0.92
CA ASN A 152 4.21 3.74 2.00
C ASN A 152 2.92 4.48 1.62
N THR A 153 2.66 4.67 0.33
CA THR A 153 1.44 5.31 -0.19
C THR A 153 0.85 4.56 -1.37
N SER A 154 1.12 3.25 -1.50
CA SER A 154 0.69 2.51 -2.69
C SER A 154 0.26 1.09 -2.37
N PHE A 155 -0.85 0.67 -2.96
CA PHE A 155 -1.32 -0.71 -2.94
C PHE A 155 -1.82 -1.15 -4.32
N VAL A 156 -1.84 -2.46 -4.55
CA VAL A 156 -2.36 -3.11 -5.76
C VAL A 156 -3.50 -4.04 -5.40
N ILE A 157 -4.49 -4.10 -6.28
CA ILE A 157 -5.60 -5.06 -6.24
C ILE A 157 -5.54 -5.90 -7.52
N PHE A 158 -5.56 -7.20 -7.37
CA PHE A 158 -5.67 -8.15 -8.48
C PHE A 158 -7.15 -8.34 -8.82
N GLU A 159 -7.71 -7.39 -9.56
CA GLU A 159 -9.14 -7.27 -9.78
C GLU A 159 -9.74 -8.47 -10.54
N GLU A 160 -8.99 -9.13 -11.42
CA GLU A 160 -9.41 -10.37 -12.06
C GLU A 160 -9.55 -11.50 -11.04
N THR A 161 -8.62 -11.57 -10.09
CA THR A 161 -8.66 -12.54 -9.00
C THR A 161 -9.85 -12.26 -8.07
N ILE A 162 -10.15 -10.99 -7.75
CA ILE A 162 -11.36 -10.59 -7.01
C ILE A 162 -12.63 -11.09 -7.72
N LYS A 163 -12.77 -10.82 -9.02
CA LYS A 163 -13.92 -11.25 -9.82
C LYS A 163 -14.09 -12.77 -9.82
N ASN A 164 -13.00 -13.50 -10.05
CA ASN A 164 -13.02 -14.96 -10.08
C ASN A 164 -13.36 -15.53 -8.70
N THR A 165 -12.82 -14.97 -7.62
CA THR A 165 -13.12 -15.36 -6.25
C THR A 165 -14.60 -15.12 -5.92
N ALA A 166 -15.13 -13.94 -6.23
CA ALA A 166 -16.54 -13.61 -5.99
C ALA A 166 -17.49 -14.54 -6.74
N ASN A 167 -17.20 -14.86 -8.00
CA ASN A 167 -18.01 -15.77 -8.82
C ASN A 167 -18.05 -17.21 -8.28
N ASN A 168 -17.02 -17.62 -7.55
CA ASN A 168 -16.91 -18.98 -6.97
C ASN A 168 -17.54 -19.10 -5.57
N ILE A 169 -17.97 -17.99 -4.96
CA ILE A 169 -18.59 -17.98 -3.64
C ILE A 169 -20.09 -17.73 -3.79
N LEU A 170 -20.91 -18.75 -3.53
CA LEU A 170 -22.36 -18.63 -3.60
C LEU A 170 -22.86 -17.61 -2.56
N GLY A 171 -23.61 -16.59 -3.02
CA GLY A 171 -24.14 -15.53 -2.17
C GLY A 171 -23.13 -14.44 -1.79
N SER A 172 -21.94 -14.42 -2.41
CA SER A 172 -20.97 -13.34 -2.21
C SER A 172 -21.29 -12.16 -3.12
N SER A 173 -21.23 -10.95 -2.57
CA SER A 173 -21.21 -9.72 -3.34
C SER A 173 -19.78 -9.39 -3.77
N LYS A 174 -19.55 -9.23 -5.08
CA LYS A 174 -18.26 -8.72 -5.60
C LYS A 174 -17.87 -7.41 -4.92
N ILE A 175 -18.84 -6.52 -4.72
CA ILE A 175 -18.61 -5.20 -4.09
C ILE A 175 -18.13 -5.37 -2.64
N THR A 176 -18.73 -6.29 -1.89
CA THR A 176 -18.29 -6.58 -0.50
C THR A 176 -16.86 -7.11 -0.48
N LEU A 177 -16.54 -8.06 -1.36
CA LEU A 177 -15.20 -8.64 -1.46
C LEU A 177 -14.18 -7.57 -1.85
N GLU A 178 -14.43 -6.84 -2.93
CA GLU A 178 -13.58 -5.76 -3.44
C GLU A 178 -13.35 -4.68 -2.38
N SER A 179 -14.43 -4.19 -1.75
CA SER A 179 -14.34 -3.18 -0.69
C SER A 179 -13.53 -3.69 0.50
N THR A 180 -13.76 -4.92 0.94
CA THR A 180 -13.06 -5.50 2.09
C THR A 180 -11.56 -5.55 1.84
N VAL A 181 -11.13 -6.06 0.69
CA VAL A 181 -9.70 -6.15 0.35
C VAL A 181 -9.07 -4.78 0.22
N ILE A 182 -9.73 -3.82 -0.46
CA ILE A 182 -9.20 -2.45 -0.60
C ILE A 182 -9.02 -1.78 0.77
N LEU A 183 -9.99 -1.92 1.67
CA LEU A 183 -9.90 -1.33 3.00
C LEU A 183 -8.82 -2.01 3.85
N HIS A 184 -8.64 -3.31 3.71
CA HIS A 184 -7.55 -4.06 4.35
C HIS A 184 -6.17 -3.54 3.89
N GLU A 185 -5.96 -3.45 2.57
CA GLU A 185 -4.73 -2.93 2.01
C GLU A 185 -4.48 -1.48 2.42
N PHE A 186 -5.53 -0.66 2.43
CA PHE A 186 -5.41 0.71 2.91
C PHE A 186 -4.99 0.78 4.40
N CYS A 187 -5.47 -0.15 5.23
CA CYS A 187 -5.07 -0.22 6.63
C CYS A 187 -3.60 -0.57 6.83
N HIS A 188 -2.97 -1.32 5.93
CA HIS A 188 -1.51 -1.50 5.93
C HIS A 188 -0.77 -0.18 5.68
N LEU A 189 -1.32 0.72 4.84
CA LEU A 189 -0.75 2.07 4.69
C LEU A 189 -0.90 2.90 5.98
N LEU A 190 -1.98 2.69 6.75
CA LEU A 190 -2.15 3.29 8.08
C LEU A 190 -1.22 2.69 9.14
N GLY A 191 -0.36 1.75 8.76
CA GLY A 191 0.63 1.12 9.61
C GLY A 191 0.05 0.19 10.68
N LEU A 192 -1.21 -0.27 10.50
CA LEU A 192 -1.88 -1.12 11.48
C LEU A 192 -1.16 -2.44 11.69
N VAL A 193 -1.31 -2.90 12.90
CA VAL A 193 -0.74 -4.09 13.49
C VAL A 193 0.78 -4.11 13.36
N ASN A 194 1.41 -3.11 14.03
CA ASN A 194 2.86 -2.99 14.16
C ASN A 194 3.64 -2.74 12.84
N LEU A 195 2.96 -2.37 11.78
CA LEU A 195 3.59 -2.07 10.49
C LEU A 195 4.04 -0.58 10.36
N GLY A 196 4.02 0.19 11.45
CA GLY A 196 4.40 1.61 11.48
C GLY A 196 3.57 2.43 12.47
N THR A 197 2.38 1.98 12.83
CA THR A 197 1.58 2.47 13.96
C THR A 197 1.82 1.56 15.15
N ASN A 198 2.30 2.13 16.26
CA ASN A 198 2.56 1.36 17.48
C ASN A 198 1.25 0.82 18.05
N MET A 199 1.26 -0.44 18.46
CA MET A 199 0.13 -1.04 19.16
C MET A 199 0.01 -0.50 20.59
N VAL A 200 -1.19 -0.06 20.98
CA VAL A 200 -1.51 0.31 22.39
C VAL A 200 -1.57 -0.94 23.25
N VAL A 201 -2.11 -2.02 22.70
CA VAL A 201 -2.15 -3.35 23.31
C VAL A 201 -1.69 -4.35 22.25
N ASN A 202 -0.81 -5.29 22.62
CA ASN A 202 -0.36 -6.31 21.67
C ASN A 202 -1.51 -7.19 21.21
N HIS A 203 -1.79 -7.17 19.90
CA HIS A 203 -2.81 -7.98 19.24
C HIS A 203 -2.34 -8.51 17.87
N GLU A 204 -1.02 -8.48 17.61
CA GLU A 204 -0.44 -9.00 16.39
C GLU A 204 -0.48 -10.54 16.36
N ASP A 205 -0.90 -11.09 15.23
CA ASP A 205 -0.73 -12.51 14.93
C ASP A 205 0.74 -12.77 14.58
N THR A 206 1.47 -13.39 15.49
CA THR A 206 2.90 -13.67 15.33
C THR A 206 3.22 -14.69 14.23
N THR A 207 2.22 -15.38 13.70
CA THR A 207 2.35 -16.30 12.55
C THR A 207 2.05 -15.62 11.22
N HIS A 208 1.28 -14.53 11.25
CA HIS A 208 0.92 -13.70 10.09
C HIS A 208 1.17 -12.23 10.46
N ASN A 209 2.45 -11.84 10.44
CA ASN A 209 2.87 -10.48 10.82
C ASN A 209 2.05 -9.39 10.12
N ALA A 210 1.90 -8.26 10.79
CA ALA A 210 1.07 -7.13 10.33
C ALA A 210 -0.44 -7.42 10.29
N HIS A 211 -0.90 -8.53 10.90
CA HIS A 211 -2.31 -8.89 10.98
C HIS A 211 -2.79 -9.08 12.42
N CYS A 212 -4.09 -8.85 12.63
CA CYS A 212 -4.74 -8.93 13.92
C CYS A 212 -5.12 -10.38 14.28
N THR A 213 -4.95 -10.75 15.56
CA THR A 213 -5.39 -12.06 16.08
C THR A 213 -6.91 -12.25 16.07
N ASN A 214 -7.70 -11.17 15.99
CA ASN A 214 -9.16 -11.23 16.00
C ASN A 214 -9.72 -11.58 14.61
N GLU A 215 -10.31 -12.76 14.48
CA GLU A 215 -10.86 -13.28 13.22
C GLU A 215 -12.02 -12.44 12.63
N ASN A 216 -12.67 -11.59 13.43
CA ASN A 216 -13.72 -10.70 12.99
C ASN A 216 -13.21 -9.28 12.63
N CYS A 217 -11.91 -9.03 12.80
CA CYS A 217 -11.30 -7.74 12.46
C CYS A 217 -11.01 -7.64 10.97
N LEU A 218 -11.18 -6.45 10.40
CA LEU A 218 -10.74 -6.14 9.03
C LEU A 218 -9.26 -6.46 8.79
N MET A 219 -8.40 -6.41 9.82
CA MET A 219 -6.98 -6.73 9.74
C MET A 219 -6.66 -8.21 10.02
N TYR A 220 -7.66 -9.11 9.92
CA TYR A 220 -7.39 -10.54 10.01
C TYR A 220 -6.74 -11.06 8.70
N TYR A 221 -5.70 -11.89 8.82
CA TYR A 221 -4.86 -12.29 7.66
C TYR A 221 -5.61 -13.00 6.52
N LEU A 222 -6.74 -13.68 6.81
CA LEU A 222 -7.52 -14.34 5.76
C LEU A 222 -8.26 -13.37 4.84
N ILE A 223 -8.31 -12.07 5.14
CA ILE A 223 -8.97 -11.05 4.31
C ILE A 223 -8.29 -10.93 2.93
N GLU A 224 -6.97 -10.95 2.89
CA GLU A 224 -6.21 -10.86 1.64
C GLU A 224 -6.11 -12.19 0.87
N ASN A 225 -6.59 -13.30 1.45
CA ASN A 225 -6.51 -14.63 0.86
C ASN A 225 -7.84 -15.07 0.23
N GLY A 226 -7.89 -15.07 -1.10
CA GLY A 226 -9.08 -15.42 -1.88
C GLY A 226 -9.61 -16.83 -1.65
N LYS A 227 -8.77 -17.81 -1.30
CA LYS A 227 -9.21 -19.19 -1.01
C LYS A 227 -10.05 -19.28 0.28
N ASN A 228 -9.87 -18.34 1.19
CA ASN A 228 -10.56 -18.28 2.46
C ASN A 228 -11.66 -17.21 2.49
N ALA A 229 -11.85 -16.46 1.42
CA ALA A 229 -12.82 -15.38 1.34
C ALA A 229 -14.26 -15.81 1.66
N HIS A 230 -14.60 -17.10 1.49
CA HIS A 230 -15.93 -17.65 1.84
C HIS A 230 -16.27 -17.56 3.34
N HIS A 231 -15.30 -17.39 4.23
CA HIS A 231 -15.56 -17.25 5.66
C HIS A 231 -16.22 -15.91 6.01
N TRP A 232 -15.84 -14.84 5.34
CA TRP A 232 -16.31 -13.49 5.64
C TRP A 232 -17.18 -12.87 4.53
N ALA A 233 -17.01 -13.26 3.27
CA ALA A 233 -17.76 -12.72 2.13
C ALA A 233 -19.24 -13.12 2.09
N LYS A 234 -19.64 -14.19 2.78
CA LYS A 234 -21.05 -14.69 2.81
C LYS A 234 -22.01 -13.75 3.52
N ASN A 235 -21.53 -12.92 4.43
CA ASN A 235 -22.40 -12.10 5.27
C ASN A 235 -22.82 -10.79 4.61
N GLU A 236 -22.40 -10.53 3.37
CA GLU A 236 -22.64 -9.28 2.63
C GLU A 236 -22.26 -8.00 3.42
N GLN A 237 -21.44 -8.14 4.45
CA GLN A 237 -20.99 -7.06 5.30
C GLN A 237 -19.46 -6.94 5.25
N ILE A 238 -18.99 -5.72 5.09
CA ILE A 238 -17.58 -5.40 5.17
C ILE A 238 -17.15 -5.52 6.64
N PRO A 239 -16.16 -6.38 6.98
CA PRO A 239 -15.62 -6.45 8.33
C PRO A 239 -15.13 -5.08 8.82
N GLN A 240 -15.29 -4.82 10.10
CA GLN A 240 -14.84 -3.56 10.71
C GLN A 240 -13.52 -3.77 11.46
N LEU A 241 -12.77 -2.68 11.65
CA LEU A 241 -11.64 -2.70 12.57
C LEU A 241 -12.14 -2.97 13.98
N ASP A 242 -11.45 -3.80 14.72
CA ASP A 242 -11.74 -4.02 16.13
C ASP A 242 -11.27 -2.85 17.01
N THR A 243 -11.57 -2.93 18.30
CA THR A 243 -11.26 -1.86 19.25
C THR A 243 -9.75 -1.62 19.38
N ASN A 244 -8.92 -2.67 19.29
CA ASN A 244 -7.47 -2.52 19.40
C ASN A 244 -6.91 -1.76 18.20
N CYS A 245 -7.25 -2.16 16.98
CA CYS A 245 -6.88 -1.46 15.75
C CYS A 245 -7.35 0.01 15.76
N ILE A 246 -8.59 0.28 16.21
CA ILE A 246 -9.10 1.66 16.30
C ILE A 246 -8.30 2.48 17.32
N ASN A 247 -7.95 1.90 18.47
CA ASN A 247 -7.16 2.60 19.49
C ASN A 247 -5.74 2.91 18.99
N ASP A 248 -5.13 2.00 18.21
CA ASP A 248 -3.83 2.24 17.61
C ASP A 248 -3.88 3.41 16.61
N LEU A 249 -4.91 3.46 15.74
CA LEU A 249 -5.09 4.61 14.83
C LEU A 249 -5.21 5.93 15.59
N ARG A 250 -6.02 5.95 16.65
CA ARG A 250 -6.21 7.13 17.49
C ARG A 250 -4.92 7.58 18.17
N ALA A 251 -4.14 6.63 18.67
CA ALA A 251 -2.84 6.92 19.29
C ALA A 251 -1.81 7.47 18.29
N ASN A 252 -1.99 7.20 16.98
CA ASN A 252 -1.11 7.67 15.90
C ASN A 252 -1.70 8.84 15.09
N GLY A 253 -2.66 9.60 15.65
CA GLY A 253 -3.18 10.82 15.05
C GLY A 253 -4.43 10.63 14.16
N GLY A 254 -5.07 9.46 14.19
CA GLY A 254 -6.35 9.17 13.55
C GLY A 254 -7.57 9.43 14.44
N LYS A 255 -8.74 8.89 14.00
CA LYS A 255 -10.04 8.99 14.70
C LYS A 255 -10.47 7.69 15.34
#